data_1d7ff019f458e9f21d347d5e652a921c
#
_entry.id   1d7ff019f458e9f21d347d5e652a921c
#
_cell.length_a   1.000
_cell.length_b   1.000
_cell.length_c   1.000
_cell.angle_alpha   90.00
_cell.angle_beta   90.00
_cell.angle_gamma   90.00
#
_symmetry.space_group_name_H-M   'P 1'
#
loop_
_entity.id
_entity.type
_entity.pdbx_description
1 polymer ?
#
loop_
_entity_poly.entity_id
_entity_poly.type
_entity_poly.pdbx_seq_one_letter_code
_entity_poly.pdbx_strand_id
1 'polypeptide(L)'
;MILSQLFHKLLPILDPQQFGFQTXKVXPKSKLLRTKRLVKIFVGNNALANTASGSNNFEGPYNLGFSDVFNINFIRKSSTAFTSATQGTDVTSDFLLDFGQRDNFYDHGRIKKAPDSALQIANTDHFLVSLDYFAHDSSQGTGYFTVDSYPIDDANTSSNVAIATAEIPVYTSPVTGREYDLRGHI
;
A
#
# COMPACT_ATOMS: atom_id res chain seq x y z
N MET A 1 -22.89 -1.10 12.19
CA MET A 1 -24.19 -1.70 11.83
C MET A 1 -25.01 -2.02 13.05
N ILE A 2 -24.44 -2.62 14.10
CA ILE A 2 -25.18 -2.96 15.32
C ILE A 2 -25.64 -1.71 16.09
N LEU A 3 -24.80 -0.68 16.18
CA LEU A 3 -25.15 0.55 16.88
C LEU A 3 -26.26 1.35 16.18
N SER A 4 -26.28 1.37 14.84
CA SER A 4 -27.31 2.10 14.11
C SER A 4 -28.69 1.41 14.22
N GLN A 5 -28.68 0.07 14.31
CA GLN A 5 -29.93 -0.68 14.48
C GLN A 5 -30.46 -0.58 15.91
N LEU A 6 -29.58 -0.46 16.90
CA LEU A 6 -30.01 -0.21 18.28
C LEU A 6 -30.66 1.16 18.45
N PHE A 7 -30.09 2.18 17.79
CA PHE A 7 -30.65 3.54 17.84
C PHE A 7 -32.05 3.62 17.22
N HIS A 8 -32.29 2.85 16.14
CA HIS A 8 -33.60 2.83 15.51
C HIS A 8 -34.68 2.09 16.33
N LYS A 9 -34.26 1.14 17.19
CA LYS A 9 -35.18 0.36 18.02
C LYS A 9 -35.48 1.01 19.36
N LEU A 10 -34.57 1.86 19.86
CA LEU A 10 -34.72 2.45 21.20
C LEU A 10 -35.36 3.83 21.21
N LEU A 11 -35.57 4.45 20.07
CA LEU A 11 -36.10 5.81 20.02
C LEU A 11 -37.28 6.00 19.03
N PRO A 12 -38.36 5.23 19.17
CA PRO A 12 -39.55 5.54 18.34
C PRO A 12 -40.40 6.69 18.89
N ILE A 13 -40.00 7.31 20.02
CA ILE A 13 -40.87 8.26 20.73
C ILE A 13 -40.28 9.66 20.82
N LEU A 14 -39.03 9.85 20.41
CA LEU A 14 -38.39 11.17 20.49
C LEU A 14 -38.16 11.73 19.10
N ASP A 15 -38.84 12.84 18.81
CA ASP A 15 -38.64 13.59 17.58
C ASP A 15 -37.17 14.07 17.52
N PRO A 16 -36.38 13.66 16.52
CA PRO A 16 -34.98 14.06 16.43
C PRO A 16 -34.78 15.58 16.32
N GLN A 17 -35.83 16.29 15.95
CA GLN A 17 -35.77 17.76 15.81
C GLN A 17 -35.74 18.48 17.16
N GLN A 18 -36.16 17.80 18.24
CA GLN A 18 -36.31 18.47 19.55
C GLN A 18 -35.00 18.54 20.33
N PHE A 19 -33.98 17.78 19.96
CA PHE A 19 -32.74 17.74 20.73
C PHE A 19 -31.49 18.17 19.94
N GLY A 20 -31.67 18.67 18.73
CA GLY A 20 -30.55 19.16 17.91
C GLY A 20 -29.45 18.11 17.63
N PHE A 21 -29.84 16.82 17.64
CA PHE A 21 -28.90 15.78 17.28
C PHE A 21 -28.62 15.85 15.78
N GLN A 22 -27.46 16.29 15.45
CA GLN A 22 -26.98 16.10 14.09
C GLN A 22 -26.81 14.60 13.85
N THR A 23 -27.66 14.10 12.99
CA THR A 23 -27.48 12.73 12.56
C THR A 23 -26.12 12.62 11.89
N UNK A 24 -25.14 12.08 12.43
CA UNK A 24 -24.06 11.91 11.93
C UNK A 24 -24.22 11.25 10.76
N LYS A 25 -24.00 11.85 9.96
CA LYS A 25 -23.89 11.24 8.66
C LYS A 25 -22.84 10.13 8.74
N VAL A 26 -23.31 8.93 8.80
CA VAL A 26 -22.40 7.80 8.71
C VAL A 26 -21.81 7.80 7.30
N UNK A 27 -20.66 8.22 7.26
CA UNK A 27 -20.19 8.23 6.20
C UNK A 27 -20.23 7.07 5.63
N PRO A 28 -20.38 6.98 4.47
CA PRO A 28 -20.40 5.70 3.80
C PRO A 28 -19.03 5.02 3.86
N LYS A 29 -19.06 3.74 3.85
CA LYS A 29 -17.84 2.92 3.75
C LYS A 29 -17.10 3.31 2.47
N SER A 30 -15.84 3.64 2.62
CA SER A 30 -15.01 4.03 1.48
C SER A 30 -14.64 2.80 0.63
N LYS A 31 -14.50 3.04 -0.65
CA LYS A 31 -14.00 2.03 -1.59
C LYS A 31 -12.55 2.30 -1.92
N LEU A 32 -11.83 1.23 -2.19
CA LEU A 32 -10.44 1.28 -2.64
C LEU A 32 -10.39 0.95 -4.14
N LEU A 33 -9.48 1.59 -4.83
CA LEU A 33 -9.24 1.34 -6.26
C LEU A 33 -7.85 0.75 -6.42
N ARG A 34 -7.75 -0.34 -7.15
CA ARG A 34 -6.46 -0.84 -7.60
C ARG A 34 -5.87 0.15 -8.59
N THR A 35 -4.71 0.68 -8.28
CA THR A 35 -4.07 1.72 -9.08
C THR A 35 -2.63 1.34 -9.35
N LYS A 36 -2.24 1.39 -10.63
CA LYS A 36 -0.87 1.13 -11.06
C LYS A 36 -0.10 2.44 -11.13
N ARG A 37 1.14 2.44 -10.63
CA ARG A 37 2.04 3.61 -10.68
C ARG A 37 3.43 3.22 -11.11
N LEU A 38 4.11 4.17 -11.75
CA LEU A 38 5.53 4.11 -12.03
C LEU A 38 6.22 5.14 -11.14
N VAL A 39 7.15 4.68 -10.32
CA VAL A 39 7.92 5.51 -9.40
C VAL A 39 9.37 5.54 -9.87
N LYS A 40 9.93 6.74 -10.03
CA LYS A 40 11.33 6.94 -10.39
C LYS A 40 12.09 7.35 -9.14
N ILE A 41 13.17 6.63 -8.84
CA ILE A 41 14.01 6.86 -7.67
C ILE A 41 15.42 7.15 -8.17
N PHE A 42 16.00 8.27 -7.75
CA PHE A 42 17.43 8.54 -7.92
C PHE A 42 18.13 8.21 -6.61
N VAL A 43 19.08 7.31 -6.66
CA VAL A 43 19.75 6.78 -5.46
C VAL A 43 20.49 7.91 -4.72
N GLY A 44 21.15 8.80 -5.44
CA GLY A 44 21.93 9.89 -4.87
C GLY A 44 21.12 10.88 -4.03
N ASN A 45 19.79 10.94 -4.21
CA ASN A 45 18.91 11.80 -3.41
C ASN A 45 18.45 11.12 -2.11
N ASN A 46 18.84 9.87 -1.89
CA ASN A 46 18.44 9.12 -0.70
C ASN A 46 19.49 9.31 0.40
N ALA A 47 19.24 10.27 1.27
CA ALA A 47 20.17 10.59 2.36
C ALA A 47 20.29 9.45 3.37
N LEU A 48 19.37 8.49 3.33
CA LEU A 48 19.39 7.30 4.20
C LEU A 48 20.14 6.13 3.56
N ALA A 49 20.66 6.27 2.36
CA ALA A 49 21.52 5.26 1.78
C ALA A 49 22.70 5.04 2.71
N ASN A 50 22.81 3.84 3.23
CA ASN A 50 23.74 3.55 4.30
C ASN A 50 25.19 3.56 3.78
N THR A 51 25.91 4.60 4.13
CA THR A 51 27.33 4.72 3.82
C THR A 51 28.22 4.19 4.95
N ALA A 52 27.64 3.47 5.91
CA ALA A 52 28.28 3.22 7.20
C ALA A 52 29.47 2.27 7.16
N SER A 53 29.96 1.84 6.04
CA SER A 53 31.15 0.96 6.03
C SER A 53 32.13 1.27 4.93
N GLY A 54 32.15 2.50 4.43
CA GLY A 54 33.03 2.86 3.33
C GLY A 54 32.68 2.11 2.04
N SER A 55 31.59 1.42 2.02
CA SER A 55 31.09 0.71 0.86
C SER A 55 30.29 1.68 -0.02
N ASN A 56 30.54 1.66 -1.29
CA ASN A 56 29.77 2.43 -2.28
C ASN A 56 28.45 1.71 -2.63
N ASN A 57 27.96 0.85 -1.77
CA ASN A 57 26.76 0.07 -2.03
C ASN A 57 25.58 0.65 -1.26
N PHE A 58 24.65 1.20 -1.99
CA PHE A 58 23.48 1.92 -1.45
C PHE A 58 22.27 0.97 -1.45
N GLU A 59 21.98 0.37 -0.31
CA GLU A 59 21.02 -0.75 -0.22
C GLU A 59 19.57 -0.33 0.09
N GLY A 60 19.36 0.94 0.41
CA GLY A 60 18.05 1.41 0.80
C GLY A 60 17.81 1.27 2.30
N PRO A 61 16.57 1.23 2.76
CA PRO A 61 15.32 1.09 2.00
C PRO A 61 14.93 2.36 1.23
N TYR A 62 14.27 2.17 0.09
CA TYR A 62 13.83 3.25 -0.78
C TYR A 62 12.34 3.45 -0.65
N ASN A 63 11.93 4.65 -0.28
CA ASN A 63 10.52 5.01 -0.10
C ASN A 63 9.84 5.12 -1.47
N LEU A 64 8.67 4.50 -1.59
CA LEU A 64 7.91 4.49 -2.85
C LEU A 64 6.93 5.67 -2.93
N GLY A 65 6.71 6.38 -1.83
CA GLY A 65 5.83 7.55 -1.80
C GLY A 65 4.34 7.24 -1.74
N PHE A 66 3.98 5.97 -1.61
CA PHE A 66 2.59 5.52 -1.55
C PHE A 66 2.42 4.55 -0.39
N SER A 67 1.32 4.67 0.33
CA SER A 67 0.86 3.64 1.27
C SER A 67 0.04 2.59 0.52
N ASP A 68 -0.25 1.50 1.20
CA ASP A 68 -1.07 0.42 0.65
C ASP A 68 -0.51 -0.20 -0.64
N VAL A 69 0.81 -0.15 -0.81
CA VAL A 69 1.46 -0.87 -1.91
C VAL A 69 1.37 -2.36 -1.61
N PHE A 70 0.71 -3.11 -2.47
CA PHE A 70 0.53 -4.55 -2.24
C PHE A 70 1.29 -5.41 -3.23
N ASN A 71 1.75 -4.85 -4.35
CA ASN A 71 2.45 -5.63 -5.36
C ASN A 71 3.48 -4.79 -6.09
N ILE A 72 4.62 -5.40 -6.40
CA ILE A 72 5.64 -4.85 -7.29
C ILE A 72 5.60 -5.65 -8.58
N ASN A 73 5.31 -4.98 -9.69
CA ASN A 73 5.26 -5.62 -10.99
C ASN A 73 6.66 -5.81 -11.58
N PHE A 74 7.51 -4.79 -11.44
CA PHE A 74 8.93 -4.88 -11.80
C PHE A 74 9.71 -3.75 -11.13
N ILE A 75 11.02 -3.99 -10.98
CA ILE A 75 12.00 -2.97 -10.60
C ILE A 75 13.11 -3.02 -11.66
N ARG A 76 13.37 -1.88 -12.32
CA ARG A 76 14.47 -1.76 -13.29
C ARG A 76 15.51 -0.81 -12.78
N LYS A 77 16.78 -1.14 -13.04
CA LYS A 77 17.95 -0.34 -12.64
C LYS A 77 18.65 0.21 -13.88
N SER A 78 19.06 1.46 -13.81
CA SER A 78 19.83 2.13 -14.89
C SER A 78 20.83 3.10 -14.27
N SER A 79 21.98 3.30 -14.92
CA SER A 79 22.95 4.33 -14.53
C SER A 79 22.54 5.72 -15.02
N THR A 80 21.46 5.83 -15.79
CA THR A 80 20.95 7.09 -16.31
C THR A 80 19.46 7.19 -16.01
N ALA A 81 18.94 8.42 -16.01
CA ALA A 81 17.52 8.67 -15.78
C ALA A 81 16.63 7.96 -16.80
N PHE A 82 15.50 7.44 -16.34
CA PHE A 82 14.60 6.68 -17.17
C PHE A 82 13.80 7.60 -18.12
N THR A 83 13.86 7.30 -19.40
CA THR A 83 13.04 7.93 -20.44
C THR A 83 11.97 6.96 -20.97
N SER A 84 12.11 5.67 -20.71
CA SER A 84 11.21 4.62 -21.18
C SER A 84 11.05 3.57 -20.08
N ALA A 85 9.89 2.93 -20.05
CA ALA A 85 9.60 1.86 -19.08
C ALA A 85 10.36 0.56 -19.39
N THR A 86 10.91 0.43 -20.60
CA THR A 86 11.67 -0.77 -20.98
C THR A 86 13.18 -0.62 -20.81
N GLN A 87 13.63 0.58 -20.44
CA GLN A 87 15.04 0.88 -20.22
C GLN A 87 15.56 0.17 -18.97
N GLY A 88 16.86 -0.15 -18.97
CA GLY A 88 17.56 -0.68 -17.81
C GLY A 88 17.44 -2.18 -17.66
N THR A 89 18.08 -2.70 -16.62
CA THR A 89 18.11 -4.12 -16.28
C THR A 89 17.04 -4.43 -15.23
N ASP A 90 16.33 -5.53 -15.41
CA ASP A 90 15.35 -6.00 -14.44
C ASP A 90 16.08 -6.55 -13.21
N VAL A 91 15.78 -5.98 -12.05
CA VAL A 91 16.37 -6.36 -10.76
C VAL A 91 15.28 -6.66 -9.72
N THR A 92 14.09 -7.04 -10.19
CA THR A 92 12.92 -7.25 -9.31
C THR A 92 13.23 -8.28 -8.21
N SER A 93 13.91 -9.38 -8.57
CA SER A 93 14.21 -10.45 -7.63
C SER A 93 15.25 -10.04 -6.56
N ASP A 94 15.92 -8.91 -6.75
CA ASP A 94 16.92 -8.42 -5.80
C ASP A 94 16.32 -7.59 -4.67
N PHE A 95 15.00 -7.38 -4.67
CA PHE A 95 14.33 -6.51 -3.70
C PHE A 95 13.15 -7.19 -3.03
N LEU A 96 12.91 -6.77 -1.80
CA LEU A 96 11.74 -7.16 -1.00
C LEU A 96 10.86 -5.93 -0.79
N LEU A 97 9.55 -6.13 -0.86
CA LEU A 97 8.58 -5.08 -0.57
C LEU A 97 8.28 -5.05 0.93
N ASP A 98 8.39 -3.87 1.52
CA ASP A 98 7.88 -3.56 2.85
C ASP A 98 6.62 -2.72 2.64
N PHE A 99 5.47 -3.23 3.05
CA PHE A 99 4.17 -2.58 2.84
C PHE A 99 4.01 -1.29 3.63
N GLY A 100 4.88 -1.03 4.60
CA GLY A 100 4.79 0.16 5.44
C GLY A 100 3.87 0.03 6.63
N GLN A 101 3.19 -1.09 6.79
CA GLN A 101 2.30 -1.32 7.92
C GLN A 101 3.09 -1.70 9.17
N ARG A 102 2.70 -1.12 10.29
CA ARG A 102 3.33 -1.34 11.59
C ARG A 102 2.23 -1.56 12.64
N ASP A 103 2.61 -2.08 13.79
CA ASP A 103 1.65 -2.40 14.84
C ASP A 103 0.91 -1.16 15.36
N ASN A 104 1.57 -0.01 15.33
CA ASN A 104 1.04 1.21 15.93
C ASN A 104 1.00 2.42 15.00
N PHE A 105 1.41 2.27 13.74
CA PHE A 105 1.31 3.35 12.76
C PHE A 105 1.37 2.81 11.34
N TYR A 106 1.06 3.67 10.38
CA TYR A 106 0.93 3.37 8.97
C TYR A 106 1.87 4.27 8.18
N ASP A 107 2.68 3.70 7.30
CA ASP A 107 3.73 4.42 6.57
C ASP A 107 3.65 4.11 5.08
N HIS A 108 4.47 4.78 4.29
CA HIS A 108 4.64 4.46 2.87
C HIS A 108 5.31 3.11 2.69
N GLY A 109 4.95 2.44 1.62
CA GLY A 109 5.66 1.24 1.17
C GLY A 109 7.09 1.58 0.78
N ARG A 110 7.98 0.60 0.96
CA ARG A 110 9.41 0.74 0.63
C ARG A 110 9.89 -0.52 -0.07
N ILE A 111 10.91 -0.38 -0.90
CA ILE A 111 11.67 -1.54 -1.38
C ILE A 111 13.03 -1.56 -0.67
N LYS A 112 13.44 -2.75 -0.29
CA LYS A 112 14.70 -2.99 0.41
C LYS A 112 15.45 -4.08 -0.32
N LYS A 113 16.76 -3.89 -0.54
CA LYS A 113 17.58 -4.92 -1.15
C LYS A 113 17.51 -6.20 -0.33
N ALA A 114 17.33 -7.33 -0.99
CA ALA A 114 17.28 -8.64 -0.33
C ALA A 114 18.64 -8.94 0.27
N PRO A 115 18.69 -9.53 1.48
CA PRO A 115 19.98 -9.78 2.16
C PRO A 115 20.93 -10.69 1.39
N ASP A 116 20.38 -11.60 0.59
CA ASP A 116 21.16 -12.56 -0.19
C ASP A 116 21.49 -12.06 -1.62
N SER A 117 21.05 -10.84 -1.96
CA SER A 117 21.31 -10.29 -3.29
C SER A 117 22.76 -9.80 -3.41
N ALA A 118 23.39 -10.14 -4.53
CA ALA A 118 24.73 -9.64 -4.89
C ALA A 118 24.68 -8.32 -5.65
N LEU A 119 23.46 -7.75 -5.88
CA LEU A 119 23.29 -6.52 -6.65
C LEU A 119 24.11 -5.38 -6.04
N GLN A 120 24.91 -4.72 -6.88
CA GLN A 120 25.64 -3.51 -6.48
C GLN A 120 24.85 -2.28 -6.91
N ILE A 121 24.73 -1.33 -6.00
CA ILE A 121 23.93 -0.11 -6.20
C ILE A 121 24.84 1.09 -5.95
N ALA A 122 25.04 1.89 -6.99
CA ALA A 122 25.86 3.10 -6.93
C ALA A 122 24.97 4.33 -6.65
N ASN A 123 25.58 5.39 -6.12
CA ASN A 123 24.82 6.64 -5.89
C ASN A 123 24.33 7.30 -7.19
N THR A 124 24.91 6.94 -8.33
CA THR A 124 24.47 7.43 -9.65
C THR A 124 23.33 6.63 -10.24
N ASP A 125 22.94 5.53 -9.60
CA ASP A 125 21.90 4.65 -10.14
C ASP A 125 20.51 5.26 -9.99
N HIS A 126 19.64 4.82 -10.88
CA HIS A 126 18.21 5.15 -10.89
C HIS A 126 17.43 3.85 -10.86
N PHE A 127 16.30 3.86 -10.16
CA PHE A 127 15.33 2.77 -10.21
C PHE A 127 14.03 3.25 -10.82
N LEU A 128 13.41 2.39 -11.60
CA LEU A 128 12.03 2.54 -12.08
C LEU A 128 11.24 1.38 -11.49
N VAL A 129 10.29 1.70 -10.63
CA VAL A 129 9.46 0.71 -9.92
C VAL A 129 8.06 0.81 -10.45
N SER A 130 7.53 -0.30 -10.97
CA SER A 130 6.11 -0.43 -11.31
C SER A 130 5.43 -1.15 -10.17
N LEU A 131 4.45 -0.49 -9.56
CA LEU A 131 3.76 -1.00 -8.39
C LEU A 131 2.25 -0.90 -8.54
N ASP A 132 1.54 -1.74 -7.80
CA ASP A 132 0.10 -1.64 -7.60
C ASP A 132 -0.15 -1.27 -6.14
N TYR A 133 -1.05 -0.32 -5.92
CA TYR A 133 -1.43 0.11 -4.59
C TYR A 133 -2.94 0.36 -4.52
N PHE A 134 -3.49 0.39 -3.32
CA PHE A 134 -4.90 0.69 -3.12
C PHE A 134 -5.06 2.18 -2.85
N ALA A 135 -5.70 2.86 -3.80
CA ALA A 135 -5.96 4.29 -3.70
C ALA A 135 -7.37 4.51 -3.15
N HIS A 136 -7.50 5.46 -2.24
CA HIS A 136 -8.81 5.89 -1.75
C HIS A 136 -9.55 6.62 -2.88
N ASP A 137 -10.80 6.24 -3.12
CA ASP A 137 -11.68 6.92 -4.06
C ASP A 137 -12.40 8.05 -3.32
N SER A 138 -11.93 9.27 -3.50
CA SER A 138 -12.49 10.43 -2.82
C SER A 138 -13.95 10.71 -3.23
N SER A 139 -14.39 10.19 -4.38
CA SER A 139 -15.78 10.34 -4.81
C SER A 139 -16.74 9.46 -4.00
N GLN A 140 -16.21 8.43 -3.34
CA GLN A 140 -17.00 7.51 -2.51
C GLN A 140 -17.09 7.98 -1.05
N GLY A 141 -16.53 9.14 -0.74
CA GLY A 141 -16.59 9.72 0.60
C GLY A 141 -15.33 9.48 1.41
N THR A 142 -15.33 9.98 2.63
CA THR A 142 -14.18 9.91 3.54
C THR A 142 -14.47 9.02 4.75
N GLY A 143 -15.35 8.04 4.58
CA GLY A 143 -15.74 7.16 5.67
C GLY A 143 -14.61 6.24 6.14
N TYR A 144 -14.94 5.05 6.50
CA TYR A 144 -13.99 4.07 7.03
C TYR A 144 -13.75 2.96 6.00
N PHE A 145 -12.67 2.23 6.21
CA PHE A 145 -12.31 1.07 5.39
C PHE A 145 -12.55 -0.23 6.15
N THR A 146 -12.96 -1.24 5.44
CA THR A 146 -13.13 -2.60 5.95
C THR A 146 -12.56 -3.58 4.91
N VAL A 147 -12.56 -4.87 5.23
CA VAL A 147 -12.06 -5.87 4.28
C VAL A 147 -12.85 -5.86 2.96
N ASP A 148 -14.14 -5.54 3.00
CA ASP A 148 -14.96 -5.46 1.79
C ASP A 148 -14.89 -4.07 1.11
N SER A 149 -13.95 -3.21 1.54
CA SER A 149 -13.59 -2.02 0.78
C SER A 149 -12.71 -2.35 -0.44
N TYR A 150 -12.02 -3.48 -0.42
CA TYR A 150 -11.17 -3.90 -1.56
C TYR A 150 -12.02 -4.20 -2.79
N PRO A 151 -11.51 -3.92 -3.99
CA PRO A 151 -12.24 -4.19 -5.24
C PRO A 151 -12.13 -5.67 -5.65
N ILE A 152 -12.75 -6.57 -4.88
CA ILE A 152 -12.65 -8.01 -5.07
C ILE A 152 -13.47 -8.46 -6.28
N ASP A 153 -12.86 -9.29 -7.11
CA ASP A 153 -13.55 -10.02 -8.19
C ASP A 153 -12.75 -11.30 -8.49
N ASP A 154 -12.99 -12.34 -7.72
CA ASP A 154 -12.30 -13.62 -7.87
C ASP A 154 -12.60 -14.29 -9.21
N ALA A 155 -13.72 -13.95 -9.86
CA ALA A 155 -14.10 -14.51 -11.16
C ALA A 155 -13.35 -13.85 -12.32
N ASN A 156 -12.81 -12.65 -12.14
CA ASN A 156 -12.20 -11.87 -13.21
C ASN A 156 -10.87 -11.26 -12.77
N THR A 157 -9.91 -12.11 -12.46
CA THR A 157 -8.60 -11.71 -11.98
C THR A 157 -7.74 -11.01 -13.04
N SER A 158 -8.15 -11.06 -14.32
CA SER A 158 -7.45 -10.35 -15.39
C SER A 158 -7.79 -8.86 -15.46
N SER A 159 -8.76 -8.41 -14.70
CA SER A 159 -9.15 -7.00 -14.66
C SER A 159 -8.01 -6.14 -14.12
N ASN A 160 -7.81 -4.97 -14.72
CA ASN A 160 -6.85 -3.99 -14.20
C ASN A 160 -7.38 -3.25 -12.96
N VAL A 161 -8.64 -3.44 -12.63
CA VAL A 161 -9.31 -2.73 -11.53
C VAL A 161 -9.52 -3.64 -10.32
N ALA A 162 -9.96 -4.87 -10.57
CA ALA A 162 -10.28 -5.83 -9.52
C ALA A 162 -9.05 -6.65 -9.10
N ILE A 163 -9.17 -7.27 -7.93
CA ILE A 163 -8.17 -8.21 -7.42
C ILE A 163 -8.88 -9.48 -6.95
N ALA A 164 -8.14 -10.57 -6.88
CA ALA A 164 -8.63 -11.77 -6.21
C ALA A 164 -8.45 -11.63 -4.70
N THR A 165 -9.30 -12.31 -3.93
CA THR A 165 -9.19 -12.35 -2.46
C THR A 165 -7.77 -12.75 -2.03
N ALA A 166 -7.16 -13.70 -2.74
CA ALA A 166 -5.80 -14.18 -2.43
C ALA A 166 -4.72 -13.08 -2.59
N GLU A 167 -4.99 -12.02 -3.36
CA GLU A 167 -4.03 -10.94 -3.57
C GLU A 167 -4.04 -9.91 -2.43
N ILE A 168 -5.01 -9.97 -1.52
CA ILE A 168 -5.05 -9.04 -0.38
C ILE A 168 -3.85 -9.36 0.54
N PRO A 169 -3.03 -8.36 0.87
CA PRO A 169 -1.86 -8.62 1.72
C PRO A 169 -2.25 -9.09 3.12
N VAL A 170 -1.49 -10.04 3.62
CA VAL A 170 -1.58 -10.48 5.02
C VAL A 170 -0.51 -9.74 5.80
N TYR A 171 -0.89 -9.16 6.93
CA TYR A 171 0.05 -8.42 7.76
C TYR A 171 0.67 -9.35 8.81
N THR A 172 2.00 -9.38 8.85
CA THR A 172 2.74 -10.06 9.92
C THR A 172 3.45 -8.99 10.76
N SER A 173 3.15 -8.96 12.04
CA SER A 173 3.75 -8.00 12.97
C SER A 173 5.27 -8.21 13.05
N PRO A 174 6.08 -7.19 12.77
CA PRO A 174 7.53 -7.33 12.94
C PRO A 174 7.97 -7.40 14.40
N VAL A 175 7.08 -7.04 15.33
CA VAL A 175 7.38 -7.06 16.77
C VAL A 175 7.09 -8.42 17.36
N THR A 176 5.91 -8.98 17.06
CA THR A 176 5.43 -10.22 17.69
C THR A 176 5.53 -11.45 16.82
N GLY A 177 5.72 -11.26 15.49
CA GLY A 177 5.65 -12.34 14.51
C GLY A 177 4.22 -12.84 14.25
N ARG A 178 3.21 -12.23 14.87
CA ARG A 178 1.83 -12.66 14.72
C ARG A 178 1.31 -12.25 13.34
N GLU A 179 0.62 -13.17 12.70
CA GLU A 179 -0.02 -12.95 11.41
C GLU A 179 -1.49 -12.54 11.60
N TYR A 180 -1.91 -11.54 10.83
CA TYR A 180 -3.29 -11.05 10.83
C TYR A 180 -3.85 -11.23 9.42
N ASP A 181 -4.59 -12.30 9.24
CA ASP A 181 -5.20 -12.64 7.95
C ASP A 181 -6.72 -12.42 8.07
N LEU A 182 -7.21 -11.41 7.37
CA LEU A 182 -8.63 -11.06 7.38
C LEU A 182 -9.38 -11.55 6.14
N ARG A 183 -8.68 -12.25 5.22
CA ARG A 183 -9.27 -12.68 3.95
C ARG A 183 -10.47 -13.63 4.14
N GLY A 184 -10.49 -14.38 5.23
CA GLY A 184 -11.59 -15.28 5.53
C GLY A 184 -12.88 -14.56 6.00
N HIS A 185 -12.85 -13.24 6.09
CA HIS A 185 -13.99 -12.44 6.57
C HIS A 185 -14.62 -11.58 5.46
N ILE A 186 -14.24 -11.80 4.21
CA ILE A 186 -14.75 -11.08 3.03
C ILE A 186 -15.94 -11.84 2.45
#